data_b93a0e5604ba7a0d26afd8815307072b
#
_entry.id   b93a0e5604ba7a0d26afd8815307072b
#
_cell.length_a   1.000
_cell.length_b   1.000
_cell.length_c   1.000
_cell.angle_alpha   90.00
_cell.angle_beta   90.00
_cell.angle_gamma   90.00
#
_symmetry.space_group_name_H-M   'P 1'
#
loop_
_entity.id
_entity.type
_entity.pdbx_description
1 polymer ?
#
loop_
_entity_poly.entity_id
_entity_poly.type
_entity_poly.pdbx_seq_one_letter_code
_entity_poly.pdbx_strand_id
1 'polypeptide(L)'
;MNLPNLLTALRIILSPFFMFFFFLPMWAGQRFTALSSIVCILLFIVIEFSDLFDGIAARKCGQVTDFGKIFDPFADVFSRLTYFMCFVGIHLMPIVIFAIILYREITILFLRTMMMKRGIAMGARMGGKLKACAYAGAGISGLVYITIRPIDFFACLVTPVYWITQFFFVLSAVAALLSLADYIIFIRKTLNNK
;
A
#
# COMPACT_ATOMS: atom_id res chain seq x y z
N MET A 1 -7.43 -23.60 -4.95
CA MET A 1 -6.61 -22.41 -4.69
C MET A 1 -5.76 -22.69 -3.45
N ASN A 2 -4.45 -22.45 -3.51
CA ASN A 2 -3.60 -22.61 -2.33
C ASN A 2 -3.86 -21.50 -1.34
N LEU A 3 -3.69 -21.75 -0.04
CA LEU A 3 -3.95 -20.77 1.03
C LEU A 3 -3.32 -19.38 0.79
N PRO A 4 -2.04 -19.26 0.35
CA PRO A 4 -1.45 -17.97 0.01
C PRO A 4 -2.24 -17.22 -1.06
N ASN A 5 -2.58 -17.86 -2.18
CA ASN A 5 -3.34 -17.21 -3.26
C ASN A 5 -4.75 -16.76 -2.81
N LEU A 6 -5.35 -17.45 -1.83
CA LEU A 6 -6.64 -17.06 -1.26
C LEU A 6 -6.51 -15.77 -0.44
N LEU A 7 -5.47 -15.66 0.39
CA LEU A 7 -5.19 -14.45 1.17
C LEU A 7 -4.87 -13.26 0.26
N THR A 8 -4.11 -13.49 -0.81
CA THR A 8 -3.84 -12.47 -1.84
C THR A 8 -5.12 -12.00 -2.52
N ALA A 9 -6.02 -12.93 -2.90
CA ALA A 9 -7.32 -12.59 -3.50
C ALA A 9 -8.20 -11.81 -2.51
N LEU A 10 -8.16 -12.16 -1.22
CA LEU A 10 -8.90 -11.45 -0.16
C LEU A 10 -8.51 -9.96 -0.11
N ARG A 11 -7.23 -9.62 -0.22
CA ARG A 11 -6.76 -8.22 -0.25
C ARG A 11 -7.39 -7.43 -1.42
N ILE A 12 -7.45 -8.03 -2.60
CA ILE A 12 -8.06 -7.38 -3.78
C ILE A 12 -9.55 -7.15 -3.57
N ILE A 13 -10.25 -8.12 -2.98
CA ILE A 13 -11.70 -8.01 -2.69
C ILE A 13 -11.95 -6.98 -1.59
N LEU A 14 -11.16 -6.97 -0.52
CA LEU A 14 -11.36 -6.05 0.60
C LEU A 14 -11.03 -4.59 0.25
N SER A 15 -10.16 -4.34 -0.73
CA SER A 15 -9.78 -2.97 -1.10
C SER A 15 -10.95 -2.11 -1.61
N PRO A 16 -11.83 -2.56 -2.52
CA PRO A 16 -13.05 -1.83 -2.88
C PRO A 16 -14.02 -1.62 -1.70
N PHE A 17 -14.12 -2.60 -0.79
CA PHE A 17 -14.91 -2.43 0.43
C PHE A 17 -14.33 -1.34 1.34
N PHE A 18 -13.00 -1.28 1.48
CA PHE A 18 -12.34 -0.19 2.19
C PHE A 18 -12.74 1.16 1.59
N MET A 19 -12.62 1.32 0.28
CA MET A 19 -12.99 2.55 -0.42
C MET A 19 -14.48 2.90 -0.22
N PHE A 20 -15.37 1.92 -0.32
CA PHE A 20 -16.80 2.12 -0.11
C PHE A 20 -17.09 2.65 1.31
N PHE A 21 -16.58 1.99 2.34
CA PHE A 21 -16.78 2.42 3.72
C PHE A 21 -16.08 3.75 4.02
N PHE A 22 -14.94 4.03 3.42
CA PHE A 22 -14.21 5.28 3.58
C PHE A 22 -15.04 6.48 3.12
N PHE A 23 -15.73 6.39 1.99
CA PHE A 23 -16.59 7.45 1.46
C PHE A 23 -18.04 7.40 1.96
N LEU A 24 -18.42 6.42 2.73
CA LEU A 24 -19.78 6.26 3.26
C LEU A 24 -20.31 7.53 3.98
N PRO A 25 -19.51 8.23 4.82
CA PRO A 25 -19.99 9.47 5.46
C PRO A 25 -20.29 10.60 4.46
N MET A 26 -19.61 10.63 3.32
CA MET A 26 -19.85 11.64 2.26
C MET A 26 -21.15 11.36 1.51
N TRP A 27 -21.51 10.08 1.32
CA TRP A 27 -22.68 9.69 0.53
C TRP A 27 -23.95 9.55 1.39
N ALA A 28 -23.83 8.97 2.59
CA ALA A 28 -24.96 8.62 3.44
C ALA A 28 -25.14 9.53 4.68
N GLY A 29 -24.21 10.46 4.87
CA GLY A 29 -24.25 11.46 5.94
C GLY A 29 -23.29 11.19 7.11
N GLN A 30 -22.99 12.24 7.84
CA GLN A 30 -21.97 12.27 8.91
C GLN A 30 -22.25 11.31 10.09
N ARG A 31 -23.50 10.87 10.26
CA ARG A 31 -23.85 9.84 11.27
C ARG A 31 -23.08 8.53 11.13
N PHE A 32 -22.57 8.24 9.94
CA PHE A 32 -21.79 7.04 9.65
C PHE A 32 -20.28 7.20 9.85
N THR A 33 -19.80 8.36 10.31
CA THR A 33 -18.35 8.64 10.46
C THR A 33 -17.68 7.66 11.41
N ALA A 34 -18.26 7.38 12.58
CA ALA A 34 -17.70 6.43 13.53
C ALA A 34 -17.64 5.00 12.95
N LEU A 35 -18.73 4.55 12.32
CA LEU A 35 -18.79 3.25 11.65
C LEU A 35 -17.72 3.15 10.55
N SER A 36 -17.64 4.15 9.69
CA SER A 36 -16.65 4.25 8.62
C SER A 36 -15.22 4.12 9.16
N SER A 37 -14.86 4.91 10.18
CA SER A 37 -13.52 4.89 10.79
C SER A 37 -13.19 3.50 11.35
N ILE A 38 -14.10 2.89 12.12
CA ILE A 38 -13.88 1.56 12.71
C ILE A 38 -13.70 0.50 11.63
N VAL A 39 -14.59 0.47 10.63
CA VAL A 39 -14.51 -0.52 9.54
C VAL A 39 -13.24 -0.31 8.69
N CYS A 40 -12.88 0.92 8.37
CA CYS A 40 -11.65 1.21 7.62
C CYS A 40 -10.39 0.77 8.39
N ILE A 41 -10.33 1.00 9.70
CA ILE A 41 -9.20 0.54 10.53
C ILE A 41 -9.14 -1.00 10.53
N LEU A 42 -10.26 -1.69 10.73
CA LEU A 42 -10.30 -3.15 10.72
C LEU A 42 -9.89 -3.73 9.36
N LEU A 43 -10.43 -3.18 8.27
CA LEU A 43 -10.07 -3.60 6.92
C LEU A 43 -8.59 -3.35 6.62
N PHE A 44 -8.04 -2.20 7.01
CA PHE A 44 -6.62 -1.89 6.86
C PHE A 44 -5.75 -2.89 7.61
N ILE A 45 -6.09 -3.18 8.87
CA ILE A 45 -5.39 -4.18 9.69
C ILE A 45 -5.42 -5.55 8.99
N VAL A 46 -6.59 -6.01 8.55
CA VAL A 46 -6.74 -7.31 7.87
C VAL A 46 -5.92 -7.35 6.58
N ILE A 47 -5.93 -6.29 5.77
CA ILE A 47 -5.18 -6.19 4.52
C ILE A 47 -3.66 -6.25 4.79
N GLU A 48 -3.13 -5.46 5.71
CA GLU A 48 -1.69 -5.43 6.04
C GLU A 48 -1.23 -6.73 6.71
N PHE A 49 -2.03 -7.31 7.61
CA PHE A 49 -1.68 -8.61 8.22
C PHE A 49 -1.74 -9.76 7.22
N SER A 50 -2.68 -9.76 6.27
CA SER A 50 -2.73 -10.76 5.21
C SER A 50 -1.43 -10.81 4.41
N ASP A 51 -0.83 -9.63 4.09
CA ASP A 51 0.47 -9.54 3.41
C ASP A 51 1.62 -10.19 4.21
N LEU A 52 1.63 -9.98 5.53
CA LEU A 52 2.63 -10.61 6.40
C LEU A 52 2.47 -12.13 6.49
N PHE A 53 1.23 -12.61 6.60
CA PHE A 53 0.94 -14.05 6.70
C PHE A 53 1.20 -14.80 5.40
N ASP A 54 0.92 -14.20 4.23
CA ASP A 54 1.19 -14.81 2.92
C ASP A 54 2.68 -15.10 2.75
N GLY A 55 3.55 -14.16 3.09
CA GLY A 55 4.99 -14.33 3.02
C GLY A 55 5.53 -15.42 3.97
N ILE A 56 4.90 -15.63 5.12
CA ILE A 56 5.26 -16.68 6.08
C ILE A 56 4.72 -18.04 5.62
N ALA A 57 3.47 -18.10 5.19
CA ALA A 57 2.81 -19.32 4.74
C ALA A 57 3.47 -19.87 3.47
N ALA A 58 3.77 -19.05 2.49
CA ALA A 58 4.43 -19.44 1.25
C ALA A 58 5.82 -20.08 1.51
N ARG A 59 6.58 -19.53 2.44
CA ARG A 59 7.90 -20.05 2.82
C ARG A 59 7.82 -21.38 3.59
N LYS A 60 6.83 -21.52 4.49
CA LYS A 60 6.68 -22.75 5.31
C LYS A 60 6.08 -23.91 4.53
N CYS A 61 5.17 -23.66 3.58
CA CYS A 61 4.47 -24.71 2.85
C CYS A 61 5.16 -25.12 1.54
N GLY A 62 6.25 -24.48 1.12
CA GLY A 62 6.93 -24.78 -0.15
C GLY A 62 6.06 -24.55 -1.40
N GLN A 63 4.92 -23.86 -1.26
CA GLN A 63 3.90 -23.67 -2.30
C GLN A 63 4.09 -22.36 -3.07
N VAL A 64 5.32 -22.12 -3.53
CA VAL A 64 5.60 -20.94 -4.36
C VAL A 64 5.18 -21.23 -5.79
N THR A 65 4.04 -20.71 -6.23
CA THR A 65 3.57 -20.84 -7.61
C THR A 65 4.05 -19.67 -8.46
N ASP A 66 4.25 -19.89 -9.77
CA ASP A 66 4.63 -18.80 -10.69
C ASP A 66 3.54 -17.74 -10.80
N PHE A 67 2.27 -18.12 -10.67
CA PHE A 67 1.15 -17.22 -10.56
C PHE A 67 1.24 -16.34 -9.30
N GLY A 68 1.51 -16.94 -8.13
CA GLY A 68 1.65 -16.21 -6.87
C GLY A 68 2.75 -15.15 -6.90
N LYS A 69 3.89 -15.44 -7.55
CA LYS A 69 5.02 -14.49 -7.70
C LYS A 69 4.61 -13.17 -8.40
N ILE A 70 3.56 -13.20 -9.24
CA ILE A 70 3.03 -12.03 -9.94
C ILE A 70 1.84 -11.47 -9.18
N PHE A 71 0.98 -12.35 -8.65
CA PHE A 71 -0.29 -12.00 -8.04
C PHE A 71 -0.12 -11.26 -6.71
N ASP A 72 0.83 -11.70 -5.85
CA ASP A 72 1.11 -11.06 -4.57
C ASP A 72 1.58 -9.59 -4.73
N PRO A 73 2.62 -9.28 -5.56
CA PRO A 73 2.99 -7.88 -5.79
C PRO A 73 1.88 -7.03 -6.40
N PHE A 74 1.01 -7.63 -7.23
CA PHE A 74 -0.14 -6.92 -7.79
C PHE A 74 -1.16 -6.55 -6.70
N ALA A 75 -1.54 -7.50 -5.84
CA ALA A 75 -2.49 -7.28 -4.76
C ALA A 75 -1.97 -6.23 -3.75
N ASP A 76 -0.67 -6.29 -3.44
CA ASP A 76 0.02 -5.34 -2.58
C ASP A 76 -0.05 -3.89 -3.14
N VAL A 77 0.23 -3.73 -4.42
CA VAL A 77 0.11 -2.44 -5.10
C VAL A 77 -1.35 -1.98 -5.14
N PHE A 78 -2.28 -2.87 -5.48
CA PHE A 78 -3.69 -2.55 -5.60
C PHE A 78 -4.29 -2.05 -4.30
N SER A 79 -4.05 -2.74 -3.18
CA SER A 79 -4.57 -2.33 -1.86
C SER A 79 -3.97 -1.01 -1.40
N ARG A 80 -2.65 -0.82 -1.53
CA ARG A 80 -1.97 0.42 -1.13
C ARG A 80 -2.42 1.63 -1.94
N LEU A 81 -2.55 1.49 -3.26
CA LEU A 81 -3.06 2.57 -4.09
C LEU A 81 -4.51 2.91 -3.76
N THR A 82 -5.32 1.94 -3.36
CA THR A 82 -6.72 2.18 -2.98
C THR A 82 -6.83 3.09 -1.77
N TYR A 83 -6.11 2.83 -0.66
CA TYR A 83 -6.22 3.73 0.48
C TYR A 83 -5.54 5.09 0.26
N PHE A 84 -4.46 5.17 -0.50
CA PHE A 84 -3.88 6.47 -0.89
C PHE A 84 -4.82 7.29 -1.78
N MET A 85 -5.52 6.64 -2.72
CA MET A 85 -6.55 7.28 -3.53
C MET A 85 -7.69 7.82 -2.66
N CYS A 86 -8.09 7.11 -1.60
CA CYS A 86 -9.07 7.60 -0.64
C CYS A 86 -8.58 8.88 0.06
N PHE A 87 -7.32 8.93 0.48
CA PHE A 87 -6.75 10.14 1.08
C PHE A 87 -6.65 11.31 0.10
N VAL A 88 -6.42 11.06 -1.19
CA VAL A 88 -6.52 12.09 -2.24
C VAL A 88 -7.95 12.60 -2.37
N GLY A 89 -8.93 11.69 -2.36
CA GLY A 89 -10.35 12.03 -2.51
C GLY A 89 -10.90 12.96 -1.44
N ILE A 90 -10.30 12.97 -0.23
CA ILE A 90 -10.63 13.91 0.86
C ILE A 90 -9.64 15.07 0.99
N HIS A 91 -8.78 15.27 -0.01
CA HIS A 91 -7.74 16.31 -0.03
C HIS A 91 -6.72 16.24 1.13
N LEU A 92 -6.56 15.08 1.76
CA LEU A 92 -5.55 14.85 2.79
C LEU A 92 -4.16 14.62 2.17
N MET A 93 -4.09 13.82 1.09
CA MET A 93 -2.86 13.56 0.34
C MET A 93 -2.81 14.44 -0.92
N PRO A 94 -1.72 15.18 -1.16
CA PRO A 94 -1.51 15.90 -2.42
C PRO A 94 -1.49 14.96 -3.63
N ILE A 95 -2.23 15.30 -4.69
CA ILE A 95 -2.33 14.48 -5.91
C ILE A 95 -0.97 14.19 -6.56
N VAL A 96 -0.01 15.12 -6.45
CA VAL A 96 1.34 14.97 -6.99
C VAL A 96 2.10 13.85 -6.28
N ILE A 97 1.97 13.76 -4.95
CA ILE A 97 2.58 12.67 -4.16
C ILE A 97 1.99 11.32 -4.58
N PHE A 98 0.66 11.25 -4.69
CA PHE A 98 -0.02 10.05 -5.15
C PHE A 98 0.43 9.64 -6.57
N ALA A 99 0.54 10.58 -7.49
CA ALA A 99 0.99 10.32 -8.86
C ALA A 99 2.41 9.74 -8.91
N ILE A 100 3.34 10.27 -8.10
CA ILE A 100 4.72 9.74 -7.98
C ILE A 100 4.68 8.28 -7.52
N ILE A 101 3.90 8.00 -6.47
CA ILE A 101 3.76 6.64 -5.94
C ILE A 101 3.13 5.72 -6.99
N LEU A 102 2.04 6.13 -7.63
CA LEU A 102 1.31 5.37 -8.65
C LEU A 102 2.22 4.98 -9.82
N TYR A 103 2.91 5.96 -10.42
CA TYR A 103 3.81 5.69 -11.56
C TYR A 103 4.95 4.77 -11.17
N ARG A 104 5.51 4.95 -9.99
CA ARG A 104 6.55 4.06 -9.46
C ARG A 104 6.04 2.64 -9.31
N GLU A 105 4.90 2.43 -8.67
CA GLU A 105 4.36 1.09 -8.40
C GLU A 105 4.06 0.34 -9.70
N ILE A 106 3.40 1.00 -10.66
CA ILE A 106 3.10 0.41 -11.97
C ILE A 106 4.39 0.09 -12.74
N THR A 107 5.36 1.00 -12.74
CA THR A 107 6.64 0.80 -13.44
C THR A 107 7.40 -0.40 -12.88
N ILE A 108 7.50 -0.52 -11.55
CA ILE A 108 8.21 -1.64 -10.93
C ILE A 108 7.48 -2.96 -11.15
N LEU A 109 6.14 -2.97 -11.09
CA LEU A 109 5.34 -4.17 -11.36
C LEU A 109 5.59 -4.67 -12.80
N PHE A 110 5.60 -3.74 -13.76
CA PHE A 110 5.90 -4.05 -15.16
C PHE A 110 7.32 -4.58 -15.34
N LEU A 111 8.32 -3.90 -14.78
CA LEU A 111 9.73 -4.31 -14.87
C LEU A 111 9.96 -5.68 -14.24
N ARG A 112 9.37 -5.98 -13.09
CA ARG A 112 9.42 -7.31 -12.47
C ARG A 112 8.86 -8.38 -13.39
N THR A 113 7.69 -8.15 -13.96
CA THR A 113 7.06 -9.11 -14.89
C THR A 113 7.92 -9.37 -16.12
N MET A 114 8.54 -8.32 -16.69
CA MET A 114 9.46 -8.47 -17.82
C MET A 114 10.73 -9.25 -17.48
N MET A 115 11.32 -8.98 -16.31
CA MET A 115 12.54 -9.68 -15.87
C MET A 115 12.25 -11.15 -15.56
N MET A 116 11.10 -11.46 -14.98
CA MET A 116 10.66 -12.85 -14.74
C MET A 116 10.51 -13.63 -16.05
N LYS A 117 9.94 -13.03 -17.11
CA LYS A 117 9.86 -13.65 -18.44
C LYS A 117 11.25 -13.99 -19.03
N ARG A 118 12.29 -13.28 -18.61
CA ARG A 118 13.70 -13.55 -19.00
C ARG A 118 14.41 -14.51 -18.06
N GLY A 119 13.69 -15.17 -17.13
CA GLY A 119 14.26 -16.10 -16.16
C GLY A 119 15.07 -15.42 -15.04
N ILE A 120 14.96 -14.10 -14.87
CA ILE A 120 15.69 -13.34 -13.86
C ILE A 120 14.75 -13.06 -12.69
N ALA A 121 14.97 -13.77 -11.57
CA ALA A 121 14.22 -13.52 -10.34
C ALA A 121 14.73 -12.24 -9.65
N MET A 122 13.84 -11.27 -9.43
CA MET A 122 14.15 -10.04 -8.71
C MET A 122 13.80 -10.19 -7.23
N GLY A 123 14.83 -10.35 -6.39
CA GLY A 123 14.67 -10.42 -4.93
C GLY A 123 14.28 -9.10 -4.28
N ALA A 124 13.87 -9.17 -3.00
CA ALA A 124 13.58 -8.00 -2.18
C ALA A 124 14.88 -7.19 -1.93
N ARG A 125 14.84 -5.88 -2.20
CA ARG A 125 15.97 -4.96 -2.00
C ARG A 125 15.73 -4.05 -0.80
N MET A 126 16.80 -3.48 -0.23
CA MET A 126 16.72 -2.60 0.95
C MET A 126 15.82 -1.36 0.70
N GLY A 127 15.89 -0.74 -0.49
CA GLY A 127 15.01 0.36 -0.86
C GLY A 127 13.51 -0.01 -0.84
N GLY A 128 13.18 -1.28 -1.13
CA GLY A 128 11.81 -1.78 -1.02
C GLY A 128 11.32 -1.89 0.43
N LYS A 129 12.20 -2.22 1.39
CA LYS A 129 11.83 -2.29 2.81
C LYS A 129 11.54 -0.92 3.39
N LEU A 130 12.42 0.07 3.12
CA LEU A 130 12.22 1.45 3.59
C LEU A 130 10.91 2.03 3.04
N LYS A 131 10.64 1.81 1.74
CA LYS A 131 9.39 2.19 1.11
C LYS A 131 8.17 1.59 1.83
N ALA A 132 8.21 0.28 2.13
CA ALA A 132 7.10 -0.40 2.79
C ALA A 132 6.81 0.19 4.18
N CYS A 133 7.84 0.49 4.97
CA CYS A 133 7.68 1.17 6.26
C CYS A 133 7.09 2.57 6.12
N ALA A 134 7.54 3.36 5.11
CA ALA A 134 7.00 4.69 4.87
C ALA A 134 5.52 4.64 4.46
N TYR A 135 5.14 3.70 3.60
CA TYR A 135 3.75 3.51 3.16
C TYR A 135 2.84 3.07 4.31
N ALA A 136 3.29 2.12 5.14
CA ALA A 136 2.54 1.70 6.33
C ALA A 136 2.35 2.87 7.30
N GLY A 137 3.40 3.66 7.56
CA GLY A 137 3.32 4.87 8.38
C GLY A 137 2.34 5.90 7.82
N ALA A 138 2.35 6.11 6.49
CA ALA A 138 1.42 6.99 5.80
C ALA A 138 -0.04 6.50 5.90
N GLY A 139 -0.28 5.19 5.74
CA GLY A 139 -1.60 4.59 5.90
C GLY A 139 -2.13 4.71 7.32
N ILE A 140 -1.32 4.33 8.31
CA ILE A 140 -1.68 4.41 9.74
C ILE A 140 -1.95 5.86 10.15
N SER A 141 -1.03 6.78 9.89
CA SER A 141 -1.19 8.18 10.30
C SER A 141 -2.39 8.84 9.61
N GLY A 142 -2.65 8.53 8.34
CA GLY A 142 -3.82 9.00 7.61
C GLY A 142 -5.14 8.49 8.23
N LEU A 143 -5.22 7.21 8.58
CA LEU A 143 -6.39 6.63 9.26
C LEU A 143 -6.58 7.21 10.67
N VAL A 144 -5.51 7.38 11.43
CA VAL A 144 -5.58 8.06 12.73
C VAL A 144 -6.11 9.47 12.58
N TYR A 145 -5.60 10.23 11.62
CA TYR A 145 -6.06 11.60 11.37
C TYR A 145 -7.57 11.68 11.09
N ILE A 146 -8.09 10.87 10.16
CA ILE A 146 -9.53 10.90 9.82
C ILE A 146 -10.41 10.44 10.97
N THR A 147 -9.90 9.57 11.84
CA THR A 147 -10.62 9.05 13.00
C THR A 147 -10.73 10.08 14.12
N ILE A 148 -9.63 10.81 14.43
CA ILE A 148 -9.64 11.78 15.53
C ILE A 148 -10.23 13.13 15.14
N ARG A 149 -10.18 13.50 13.86
CA ARG A 149 -10.63 14.81 13.34
C ARG A 149 -12.08 15.18 13.74
N PRO A 150 -13.07 14.27 13.72
CA PRO A 150 -14.46 14.59 14.09
C PRO A 150 -14.71 14.53 15.60
N ILE A 151 -13.72 14.26 16.44
CA ILE A 151 -13.89 14.05 17.89
C ILE A 151 -13.29 15.24 18.64
N ASP A 152 -14.13 16.08 19.24
CA ASP A 152 -13.71 17.30 19.95
C ASP A 152 -12.68 17.05 21.05
N PHE A 153 -12.79 15.89 21.75
CA PHE A 153 -11.82 15.49 22.77
C PHE A 153 -10.37 15.44 22.27
N PHE A 154 -10.16 15.12 20.99
CA PHE A 154 -8.83 15.04 20.36
C PHE A 154 -8.46 16.28 19.58
N ALA A 155 -9.17 17.40 19.71
CA ALA A 155 -8.91 18.63 18.92
C ALA A 155 -7.45 19.10 18.98
N CYS A 156 -6.79 18.98 20.14
CA CYS A 156 -5.37 19.36 20.32
C CYS A 156 -4.40 18.45 19.54
N LEU A 157 -4.79 17.20 19.23
CA LEU A 157 -3.96 16.24 18.50
C LEU A 157 -4.15 16.29 16.98
N VAL A 158 -5.22 16.92 16.49
CA VAL A 158 -5.53 16.96 15.05
C VAL A 158 -4.40 17.61 14.24
N THR A 159 -3.91 18.77 14.70
CA THR A 159 -2.82 19.50 14.01
C THR A 159 -1.49 18.73 14.03
N PRO A 160 -0.99 18.23 15.15
CA PRO A 160 0.22 17.39 15.18
C PRO A 160 0.11 16.15 14.27
N VAL A 161 -1.01 15.42 14.35
CA VAL A 161 -1.22 14.21 13.54
C VAL A 161 -1.30 14.55 12.05
N TYR A 162 -1.91 15.69 11.67
CA TYR A 162 -1.89 16.16 10.29
C TYR A 162 -0.45 16.32 9.77
N TRP A 163 0.43 17.02 10.51
CA TRP A 163 1.81 17.23 10.08
C TRP A 163 2.62 15.93 10.04
N ILE A 164 2.40 15.02 10.98
CA ILE A 164 2.99 13.67 10.96
C ILE A 164 2.54 12.92 9.69
N THR A 165 1.27 13.02 9.33
CA THR A 165 0.73 12.39 8.13
C THR A 165 1.35 12.99 6.86
N GLN A 166 1.48 14.32 6.77
CA GLN A 166 2.15 14.98 5.64
C GLN A 166 3.63 14.56 5.53
N PHE A 167 4.32 14.46 6.66
CA PHE A 167 5.70 13.97 6.69
C PHE A 167 5.81 12.55 6.10
N PHE A 168 4.93 11.62 6.50
CA PHE A 168 4.92 10.26 5.94
C PHE A 168 4.54 10.22 4.47
N PHE A 169 3.66 11.11 3.99
CA PHE A 169 3.37 11.20 2.55
C PHE A 169 4.60 11.64 1.75
N VAL A 170 5.30 12.67 2.18
CA VAL A 170 6.55 13.12 1.54
C VAL A 170 7.62 12.03 1.60
N LEU A 171 7.82 11.42 2.77
CA LEU A 171 8.76 10.32 2.95
C LEU A 171 8.44 9.15 2.01
N SER A 172 7.17 8.84 1.82
CA SER A 172 6.69 7.80 0.90
C SER A 172 7.07 8.11 -0.55
N ALA A 173 6.88 9.36 -1.01
CA ALA A 173 7.27 9.77 -2.35
C ALA A 173 8.79 9.70 -2.56
N VAL A 174 9.57 10.19 -1.60
CA VAL A 174 11.05 10.13 -1.65
C VAL A 174 11.54 8.68 -1.67
N ALA A 175 11.02 7.84 -0.77
CA ALA A 175 11.36 6.42 -0.73
C ALA A 175 10.96 5.69 -2.03
N ALA A 176 9.83 6.06 -2.63
CA ALA A 176 9.40 5.54 -3.92
C ALA A 176 10.41 5.86 -5.03
N LEU A 177 10.84 7.11 -5.15
CA LEU A 177 11.81 7.56 -6.15
C LEU A 177 13.17 6.89 -5.97
N LEU A 178 13.69 6.85 -4.75
CA LEU A 178 14.96 6.19 -4.44
C LEU A 178 14.91 4.68 -4.77
N SER A 179 13.80 4.03 -4.42
CA SER A 179 13.60 2.62 -4.74
C SER A 179 13.50 2.38 -6.26
N LEU A 180 12.89 3.28 -7.04
CA LEU A 180 12.84 3.19 -8.49
C LEU A 180 14.23 3.30 -9.11
N ALA A 181 15.03 4.28 -8.66
CA ALA A 181 16.40 4.47 -9.13
C ALA A 181 17.26 3.21 -8.86
N ASP A 182 17.18 2.64 -7.65
CA ASP A 182 17.88 1.41 -7.28
C ASP A 182 17.50 0.23 -8.19
N TYR A 183 16.20 0.07 -8.53
CA TYR A 183 15.74 -0.97 -9.45
C TYR A 183 16.27 -0.78 -10.88
N ILE A 184 16.26 0.44 -11.40
CA ILE A 184 16.76 0.75 -12.75
C ILE A 184 18.27 0.45 -12.84
N ILE A 185 19.05 0.87 -11.84
CA ILE A 185 20.50 0.60 -11.78
C ILE A 185 20.77 -0.91 -11.76
N PHE A 186 20.02 -1.65 -10.96
CA PHE A 186 20.16 -3.11 -10.91
C PHE A 186 19.86 -3.77 -12.25
N ILE A 187 18.76 -3.40 -12.90
CA ILE A 187 18.37 -3.97 -14.20
C ILE A 187 19.46 -3.69 -15.24
N ARG A 188 19.97 -2.45 -15.30
CA ARG A 188 21.07 -2.09 -16.21
C ARG A 188 22.30 -2.96 -15.99
N LYS A 189 22.74 -3.13 -14.75
CA LYS A 189 23.90 -3.98 -14.42
C LYS A 189 23.66 -5.45 -14.82
N THR A 190 22.48 -5.97 -14.58
CA THR A 190 22.14 -7.37 -14.89
C THR A 190 22.06 -7.63 -16.40
N LEU A 191 21.61 -6.65 -17.18
CA LEU A 191 21.54 -6.77 -18.65
C LEU A 191 22.89 -6.60 -19.32
N ASN A 192 23.79 -5.77 -18.77
CA ASN A 192 25.12 -5.55 -19.31
C ASN A 192 26.11 -6.71 -19.02
N ASN A 193 25.79 -7.55 -18.02
CA ASN A 193 26.63 -8.71 -17.65
C ASN A 193 26.18 -10.03 -18.34
N LYS A 194 25.24 -9.96 -19.26
CA LYS A 194 24.80 -11.06 -20.14
C LYS A 194 25.15 -10.78 -21.58
#